data_f44291010df75e30994836e70f0a6644
#
_entry.id   f44291010df75e30994836e70f0a6644
#
_cell.length_a   1.000
_cell.length_b   1.000
_cell.length_c   1.000
_cell.angle_alpha   90.00
_cell.angle_beta   90.00
_cell.angle_gamma   90.00
#
_symmetry.space_group_name_H-M   'P 1'
#
loop_
_entity.id
_entity.type
_entity.pdbx_description
1 polymer ?
#
loop_
_entity_poly.entity_id
_entity_poly.type
_entity_poly.pdbx_seq_one_letter_code
_entity_poly.pdbx_strand_id
1 'polypeptide(L)'
;MMAPVAATALLASPTGATPPTRRFDAAARLRSLEVGPARLGVCFLDTATGEVSGNRMEEHFAMCSTFKLALVAACLRESDQGRLNLAQILTYSEADLLPWAPVTGRNLASGGMSIGALAQAAQELSDGVAANLLVKRLGGPAAVTAKLREMGDTVTRLDRYEPDLGLVLSADLRDTTSPLAMAQLVRRITTGDLLKSGSREHLLLWMQNTGTGPNRLRAGLPSEWRTGNKTGTGRTEGTTNKCNDVAITFPPGMPPIIIAAYFDSGEYTAQTERRHENVLAEVGRIAAQWAVS
;
A
#
# COMPACT_ATOMS: atom_id res chain seq x y z
N MET A 1 62.74 24.22 -33.97
CA MET A 1 61.39 23.56 -33.92
C MET A 1 61.33 22.90 -32.57
N MET A 2 60.51 23.50 -31.64
CA MET A 2 60.29 22.96 -30.31
C MET A 2 58.84 22.46 -30.31
N ALA A 3 58.63 21.16 -30.00
CA ALA A 3 57.32 20.56 -29.88
C ALA A 3 56.66 20.91 -28.51
N PRO A 4 55.34 21.10 -28.45
CA PRO A 4 54.68 21.37 -27.18
C PRO A 4 54.45 20.09 -26.37
N VAL A 5 54.74 20.16 -25.06
CA VAL A 5 54.40 19.13 -24.06
C VAL A 5 52.92 19.27 -23.68
N ALA A 6 52.17 18.20 -23.92
CA ALA A 6 50.80 18.12 -23.48
C ALA A 6 50.70 17.75 -22.00
N ALA A 7 50.12 18.62 -21.20
CA ALA A 7 49.81 18.35 -19.80
C ALA A 7 48.51 17.55 -19.68
N THR A 8 48.59 16.32 -19.20
CA THR A 8 47.45 15.46 -18.91
C THR A 8 46.87 15.83 -17.54
N ALA A 9 45.71 16.45 -17.52
CA ALA A 9 44.97 16.71 -16.29
C ALA A 9 44.30 15.40 -15.79
N LEU A 10 44.73 14.90 -14.66
CA LEU A 10 44.01 13.83 -13.94
C LEU A 10 42.72 14.42 -13.34
N LEU A 11 41.61 13.99 -13.88
CA LEU A 11 40.28 14.21 -13.26
C LEU A 11 40.17 13.31 -12.03
N ALA A 12 40.15 13.91 -10.85
CA ALA A 12 39.84 13.21 -9.59
C ALA A 12 38.35 12.78 -9.61
N SER A 13 38.12 11.47 -9.50
CA SER A 13 36.79 10.91 -9.32
C SER A 13 36.19 11.40 -8.00
N PRO A 14 34.87 11.76 -7.95
CA PRO A 14 34.26 12.14 -6.69
C PRO A 14 34.22 10.91 -5.76
N THR A 15 34.84 11.04 -4.60
CA THR A 15 34.76 10.06 -3.50
C THR A 15 33.30 9.96 -3.10
N GLY A 16 32.67 8.83 -3.44
CA GLY A 16 31.30 8.50 -2.99
C GLY A 16 31.28 8.46 -1.46
N ALA A 17 30.67 9.44 -0.84
CA ALA A 17 30.35 9.38 0.57
C ALA A 17 29.38 8.22 0.80
N THR A 18 29.81 7.23 1.56
CA THR A 18 28.92 6.16 2.06
C THR A 18 27.81 6.85 2.88
N PRO A 19 26.52 6.59 2.59
CA PRO A 19 25.45 7.17 3.39
C PRO A 19 25.62 6.75 4.86
N PRO A 20 25.31 7.63 5.83
CA PRO A 20 25.44 7.30 7.23
C PRO A 20 24.60 6.07 7.57
N THR A 21 25.21 5.03 8.11
CA THR A 21 24.51 3.85 8.59
C THR A 21 23.60 4.25 9.76
N ARG A 22 22.29 4.09 9.60
CA ARG A 22 21.31 4.36 10.67
C ARG A 22 21.65 3.51 11.89
N ARG A 23 21.73 4.13 13.06
CA ARG A 23 22.08 3.45 14.32
C ARG A 23 20.92 2.65 14.92
N PHE A 24 19.69 2.90 14.48
CA PHE A 24 18.49 2.28 15.03
C PHE A 24 18.18 0.95 14.31
N ASP A 25 18.23 -0.16 15.05
CA ASP A 25 17.89 -1.49 14.52
C ASP A 25 16.37 -1.72 14.54
N ALA A 26 15.69 -1.19 13.52
CA ALA A 26 14.26 -1.39 13.35
C ALA A 26 13.90 -2.87 13.18
N ALA A 27 14.73 -3.66 12.49
CA ALA A 27 14.44 -5.06 12.23
C ALA A 27 14.38 -5.90 13.53
N ALA A 28 15.29 -5.67 14.47
CA ALA A 28 15.26 -6.35 15.77
C ALA A 28 14.00 -5.99 16.57
N ARG A 29 13.61 -4.70 16.57
CA ARG A 29 12.40 -4.23 17.26
C ARG A 29 11.13 -4.83 16.64
N LEU A 30 11.04 -4.89 15.31
CA LEU A 30 9.91 -5.48 14.61
C LEU A 30 9.78 -6.99 14.88
N ARG A 31 10.90 -7.73 14.89
CA ARG A 31 10.88 -9.16 15.25
C ARG A 31 10.31 -9.41 16.64
N SER A 32 10.60 -8.54 17.60
CA SER A 32 10.09 -8.70 18.98
C SER A 32 8.57 -8.54 19.12
N LEU A 33 7.88 -8.03 18.08
CA LEU A 33 6.41 -7.92 18.05
C LEU A 33 5.72 -9.22 17.63
N GLU A 34 6.46 -10.20 17.11
CA GLU A 34 5.91 -11.51 16.77
C GLU A 34 5.80 -12.38 18.02
N VAL A 35 4.58 -12.62 18.48
CA VAL A 35 4.31 -13.42 19.66
C VAL A 35 3.54 -14.68 19.28
N GLY A 36 4.00 -15.84 19.72
CA GLY A 36 3.37 -17.15 19.42
C GLY A 36 3.34 -17.45 17.93
N PRO A 37 2.17 -17.81 17.36
CA PRO A 37 2.04 -18.15 15.94
C PRO A 37 1.93 -16.94 15.02
N ALA A 38 1.95 -15.72 15.55
CA ALA A 38 1.79 -14.51 14.75
C ALA A 38 2.96 -14.29 13.80
N ARG A 39 2.66 -13.70 12.62
CA ARG A 39 3.66 -13.27 11.62
C ARG A 39 3.48 -11.80 11.32
N LEU A 40 4.58 -11.04 11.31
CA LEU A 40 4.58 -9.62 11.01
C LEU A 40 5.55 -9.30 9.87
N GLY A 41 5.02 -9.02 8.69
CA GLY A 41 5.78 -8.51 7.56
C GLY A 41 5.76 -6.99 7.52
N VAL A 42 6.93 -6.35 7.52
CA VAL A 42 7.05 -4.88 7.48
C VAL A 42 8.16 -4.47 6.54
N CYS A 43 7.92 -3.43 5.75
CA CYS A 43 8.95 -2.69 5.03
C CYS A 43 8.78 -1.19 5.30
N PHE A 44 9.81 -0.57 5.81
CA PHE A 44 10.03 0.88 5.77
C PHE A 44 10.86 1.22 4.55
N LEU A 45 10.51 2.27 3.83
CA LEU A 45 11.22 2.72 2.65
C LEU A 45 11.35 4.24 2.67
N ASP A 46 12.60 4.72 2.67
CA ASP A 46 12.92 6.12 2.47
C ASP A 46 12.78 6.48 0.98
N THR A 47 11.91 7.44 0.66
CA THR A 47 11.59 7.74 -0.75
C THR A 47 12.72 8.45 -1.49
N ALA A 48 13.60 9.16 -0.79
CA ALA A 48 14.73 9.88 -1.40
C ALA A 48 15.90 8.95 -1.69
N THR A 49 16.32 8.16 -0.70
CA THR A 49 17.50 7.29 -0.82
C THR A 49 17.17 5.91 -1.41
N GLY A 50 15.95 5.43 -1.23
CA GLY A 50 15.54 4.07 -1.55
C GLY A 50 15.99 3.06 -0.49
N GLU A 51 16.57 3.51 0.62
CA GLU A 51 16.93 2.65 1.75
C GLU A 51 15.70 1.96 2.31
N VAL A 52 15.85 0.67 2.64
CA VAL A 52 14.79 -0.13 3.24
C VAL A 52 15.23 -0.74 4.55
N SER A 53 14.30 -0.90 5.49
CA SER A 53 14.48 -1.66 6.72
C SER A 53 13.17 -2.34 7.08
N GLY A 54 13.20 -3.51 7.73
CA GLY A 54 11.95 -4.21 8.03
C GLY A 54 12.15 -5.60 8.59
N ASN A 55 11.06 -6.36 8.54
CA ASN A 55 10.99 -7.76 8.95
C ASN A 55 10.19 -8.55 7.90
N ARG A 56 10.62 -9.76 7.53
CA ARG A 56 9.95 -10.62 6.54
C ARG A 56 9.55 -9.86 5.26
N MET A 57 10.41 -8.94 4.79
CA MET A 57 10.08 -7.98 3.73
C MET A 57 9.68 -8.64 2.41
N GLU A 58 10.22 -9.82 2.11
CA GLU A 58 10.01 -10.53 0.85
C GLU A 58 9.01 -11.69 0.96
N GLU A 59 8.57 -12.02 2.18
CA GLU A 59 7.58 -13.06 2.39
C GLU A 59 6.18 -12.62 1.93
N HIS A 60 5.40 -13.59 1.46
CA HIS A 60 4.03 -13.33 1.00
C HIS A 60 3.05 -13.22 2.18
N PHE A 61 2.20 -12.21 2.09
CA PHE A 61 1.10 -11.93 3.02
C PHE A 61 -0.19 -11.66 2.25
N ALA A 62 -1.32 -12.11 2.81
CA ALA A 62 -2.65 -11.78 2.30
C ALA A 62 -2.85 -10.27 2.27
N MET A 63 -3.20 -9.71 1.11
CA MET A 63 -3.40 -8.25 0.99
C MET A 63 -4.64 -7.77 1.72
N CYS A 64 -5.70 -8.56 1.71
CA CYS A 64 -7.01 -8.06 2.06
C CYS A 64 -7.26 -6.73 1.32
N SER A 65 -7.98 -5.80 1.88
CA SER A 65 -8.31 -4.53 1.22
C SER A 65 -7.13 -3.60 0.90
N THR A 66 -5.88 -3.92 1.24
CA THR A 66 -4.74 -3.08 0.79
C THR A 66 -4.54 -3.14 -0.73
N PHE A 67 -5.03 -4.18 -1.42
CA PHE A 67 -5.02 -4.26 -2.89
C PHE A 67 -5.75 -3.09 -3.55
N LYS A 68 -6.73 -2.48 -2.87
CA LYS A 68 -7.53 -1.37 -3.40
C LYS A 68 -6.67 -0.14 -3.71
N LEU A 69 -5.58 0.08 -2.95
CA LEU A 69 -4.62 1.15 -3.28
C LEU A 69 -3.98 0.92 -4.65
N ALA A 70 -3.51 -0.30 -4.90
CA ALA A 70 -2.92 -0.69 -6.19
C ALA A 70 -3.95 -0.65 -7.33
N LEU A 71 -5.18 -1.10 -7.08
CA LEU A 71 -6.31 -1.05 -8.01
C LEU A 71 -6.64 0.40 -8.41
N VAL A 72 -6.78 1.29 -7.43
CA VAL A 72 -7.08 2.71 -7.66
C VAL A 72 -5.95 3.38 -8.45
N ALA A 73 -4.70 3.10 -8.10
CA ALA A 73 -3.56 3.58 -8.87
C ALA A 73 -3.56 3.08 -10.31
N ALA A 74 -3.93 1.82 -10.56
CA ALA A 74 -4.09 1.29 -11.91
C ALA A 74 -5.21 2.02 -12.68
N CYS A 75 -6.36 2.30 -12.05
CA CYS A 75 -7.43 3.08 -12.67
C CYS A 75 -6.98 4.50 -13.04
N LEU A 76 -6.27 5.17 -12.15
CA LEU A 76 -5.74 6.52 -12.40
C LEU A 76 -4.71 6.52 -13.55
N ARG A 77 -3.82 5.52 -13.57
CA ARG A 77 -2.83 5.36 -14.65
C ARG A 77 -3.50 5.10 -16.00
N GLU A 78 -4.52 4.24 -16.05
CA GLU A 78 -5.31 4.01 -17.26
C GLU A 78 -5.99 5.30 -17.75
N SER A 79 -6.48 6.12 -16.82
CA SER A 79 -7.06 7.43 -17.14
C SER A 79 -6.01 8.40 -17.67
N ASP A 80 -4.84 8.48 -17.04
CA ASP A 80 -3.72 9.32 -17.47
C ASP A 80 -3.26 9.01 -18.90
N GLN A 81 -3.42 7.76 -19.33
CA GLN A 81 -3.10 7.24 -20.65
C GLN A 81 -4.26 7.32 -21.64
N GLY A 82 -5.41 7.87 -21.23
CA GLY A 82 -6.60 8.04 -22.09
C GLY A 82 -7.39 6.75 -22.35
N ARG A 83 -7.10 5.64 -21.64
CA ARG A 83 -7.79 4.34 -21.82
C ARG A 83 -8.98 4.15 -20.88
N LEU A 84 -9.12 5.00 -19.88
CA LEU A 84 -10.24 4.97 -18.92
C LEU A 84 -10.78 6.38 -18.69
N ASN A 85 -12.10 6.55 -18.81
CA ASN A 85 -12.75 7.82 -18.49
C ASN A 85 -13.29 7.77 -17.05
N LEU A 86 -12.70 8.54 -16.13
CA LEU A 86 -13.13 8.59 -14.72
C LEU A 86 -14.55 9.11 -14.52
N ALA A 87 -15.12 9.87 -15.49
CA ALA A 87 -16.49 10.32 -15.45
C ALA A 87 -17.52 9.27 -15.91
N GLN A 88 -17.06 8.16 -16.53
CA GLN A 88 -17.93 7.07 -16.95
C GLN A 88 -18.68 6.50 -15.75
N ILE A 89 -20.01 6.37 -15.88
CA ILE A 89 -20.86 5.73 -14.88
C ILE A 89 -20.81 4.22 -15.05
N LEU A 90 -20.58 3.50 -13.95
CA LEU A 90 -20.78 2.06 -13.83
C LEU A 90 -22.07 1.81 -13.05
N THR A 91 -22.98 1.05 -13.66
CA THR A 91 -24.25 0.67 -13.02
C THR A 91 -24.05 -0.54 -12.10
N TYR A 92 -24.83 -0.59 -11.04
CA TYR A 92 -24.92 -1.72 -10.11
C TYR A 92 -26.31 -1.75 -9.46
N SER A 93 -26.63 -2.87 -8.87
CA SER A 93 -27.93 -3.14 -8.25
C SER A 93 -27.76 -3.74 -6.86
N GLU A 94 -28.86 -4.05 -6.20
CA GLU A 94 -28.89 -4.74 -4.91
C GLU A 94 -28.17 -6.10 -4.97
N ALA A 95 -28.22 -6.79 -6.11
CA ALA A 95 -27.55 -8.07 -6.32
C ALA A 95 -26.00 -7.98 -6.27
N ASP A 96 -25.43 -6.79 -6.44
CA ASP A 96 -23.98 -6.56 -6.35
C ASP A 96 -23.52 -6.21 -4.93
N LEU A 97 -24.47 -5.98 -3.99
CA LEU A 97 -24.10 -5.52 -2.64
C LEU A 97 -23.34 -6.59 -1.86
N LEU A 98 -22.35 -6.11 -1.12
CA LEU A 98 -21.51 -6.87 -0.20
C LEU A 98 -21.76 -6.40 1.24
N PRO A 99 -21.41 -7.21 2.26
CA PRO A 99 -21.54 -6.81 3.66
C PRO A 99 -20.83 -5.48 4.01
N TRP A 100 -19.79 -5.12 3.28
CA TRP A 100 -19.09 -3.85 3.43
C TRP A 100 -19.19 -3.00 2.16
N ALA A 101 -20.23 -2.18 2.11
CA ALA A 101 -20.59 -1.30 1.00
C ALA A 101 -20.98 0.11 1.52
N PRO A 102 -20.12 0.82 2.27
CA PRO A 102 -20.48 2.02 3.01
C PRO A 102 -20.86 3.20 2.11
N VAL A 103 -20.39 3.25 0.88
CA VAL A 103 -20.70 4.31 -0.09
C VAL A 103 -21.68 3.80 -1.13
N THR A 104 -21.38 2.69 -1.79
CA THR A 104 -22.24 2.12 -2.84
C THR A 104 -23.62 1.75 -2.30
N GLY A 105 -23.72 1.20 -1.08
CA GLY A 105 -25.00 0.90 -0.43
C GLY A 105 -25.87 2.14 -0.22
N ARG A 106 -25.27 3.27 0.21
CA ARG A 106 -26.00 4.55 0.36
C ARG A 106 -26.43 5.16 -0.96
N ASN A 107 -25.71 4.88 -2.04
CA ASN A 107 -25.98 5.40 -3.38
C ASN A 107 -26.74 4.41 -4.27
N LEU A 108 -27.29 3.33 -3.73
CA LEU A 108 -27.98 2.28 -4.47
C LEU A 108 -29.11 2.83 -5.35
N ALA A 109 -29.90 3.76 -4.80
CA ALA A 109 -31.03 4.38 -5.50
C ALA A 109 -30.60 5.18 -6.76
N SER A 110 -29.33 5.57 -6.87
CA SER A 110 -28.79 6.24 -8.06
C SER A 110 -28.53 5.28 -9.23
N GLY A 111 -28.58 3.96 -9.00
CA GLY A 111 -28.35 2.93 -10.01
C GLY A 111 -26.93 2.87 -10.58
N GLY A 112 -26.02 3.73 -10.14
CA GLY A 112 -24.65 3.77 -10.63
C GLY A 112 -23.84 4.92 -10.05
N MET A 113 -22.50 4.82 -10.20
CA MET A 113 -21.55 5.85 -9.78
C MET A 113 -20.42 5.99 -10.82
N SER A 114 -19.80 7.15 -10.89
CA SER A 114 -18.64 7.34 -11.76
C SER A 114 -17.45 6.51 -11.29
N ILE A 115 -16.58 6.12 -12.24
CA ILE A 115 -15.34 5.39 -11.93
C ILE A 115 -14.49 6.17 -10.91
N GLY A 116 -14.42 7.50 -11.04
CA GLY A 116 -13.70 8.34 -10.07
C GLY A 116 -14.30 8.27 -8.67
N ALA A 117 -15.63 8.34 -8.53
CA ALA A 117 -16.32 8.21 -7.25
C ALA A 117 -16.15 6.81 -6.63
N LEU A 118 -16.18 5.76 -7.47
CA LEU A 118 -15.91 4.39 -7.02
C LEU A 118 -14.46 4.22 -6.56
N ALA A 119 -13.49 4.82 -7.28
CA ALA A 119 -12.08 4.79 -6.87
C ALA A 119 -11.86 5.48 -5.52
N GLN A 120 -12.49 6.64 -5.32
CA GLN A 120 -12.47 7.34 -4.04
C GLN A 120 -13.09 6.49 -2.92
N ALA A 121 -14.27 5.91 -3.15
CA ALA A 121 -14.96 5.05 -2.18
C ALA A 121 -14.13 3.82 -1.78
N ALA A 122 -13.51 3.17 -2.77
CA ALA A 122 -12.62 2.03 -2.53
C ALA A 122 -11.38 2.42 -1.71
N GLN A 123 -10.80 3.60 -1.97
CA GLN A 123 -9.62 4.08 -1.25
C GLN A 123 -9.97 4.57 0.17
N GLU A 124 -10.92 5.49 0.31
CA GLU A 124 -11.20 6.18 1.57
C GLU A 124 -11.93 5.31 2.58
N LEU A 125 -12.97 4.59 2.14
CA LEU A 125 -13.86 3.80 3.02
C LEU A 125 -13.79 2.29 2.76
N SER A 126 -12.85 1.86 1.90
CA SER A 126 -12.63 0.44 1.62
C SER A 126 -13.86 -0.28 1.04
N ASP A 127 -14.73 0.43 0.29
CA ASP A 127 -15.95 -0.10 -0.29
C ASP A 127 -15.68 -1.31 -1.19
N GLY A 128 -16.28 -2.46 -0.85
CA GLY A 128 -16.03 -3.73 -1.54
C GLY A 128 -16.71 -3.79 -2.91
N VAL A 129 -17.94 -3.27 -3.02
CA VAL A 129 -18.68 -3.22 -4.28
C VAL A 129 -17.98 -2.29 -5.27
N ALA A 130 -17.56 -1.11 -4.81
CA ALA A 130 -16.78 -0.19 -5.62
C ALA A 130 -15.51 -0.86 -6.17
N ALA A 131 -14.77 -1.58 -5.33
CA ALA A 131 -13.59 -2.32 -5.76
C ALA A 131 -13.93 -3.38 -6.82
N ASN A 132 -14.96 -4.20 -6.61
CA ASN A 132 -15.36 -5.24 -7.57
C ASN A 132 -15.79 -4.65 -8.92
N LEU A 133 -16.51 -3.53 -8.92
CA LEU A 133 -16.89 -2.83 -10.15
C LEU A 133 -15.67 -2.33 -10.92
N LEU A 134 -14.68 -1.77 -10.23
CA LEU A 134 -13.42 -1.33 -10.83
C LEU A 134 -12.61 -2.51 -11.38
N VAL A 135 -12.50 -3.63 -10.64
CA VAL A 135 -11.86 -4.86 -11.11
C VAL A 135 -12.54 -5.38 -12.38
N LYS A 136 -13.87 -5.49 -12.38
CA LYS A 136 -14.66 -5.88 -13.58
C LYS A 136 -14.36 -4.94 -14.75
N ARG A 137 -14.36 -3.62 -14.53
CA ARG A 137 -14.12 -2.60 -15.56
C ARG A 137 -12.72 -2.68 -16.17
N LEU A 138 -11.73 -3.09 -15.39
CA LEU A 138 -10.34 -3.31 -15.86
C LEU A 138 -10.13 -4.66 -16.55
N GLY A 139 -11.13 -5.54 -16.60
CA GLY A 139 -11.07 -6.85 -17.25
C GLY A 139 -10.87 -8.04 -16.31
N GLY A 140 -11.11 -7.85 -15.01
CA GLY A 140 -11.04 -8.90 -14.00
C GLY A 140 -9.71 -8.97 -13.24
N PRO A 141 -9.60 -9.88 -12.26
CA PRO A 141 -8.43 -9.99 -11.38
C PRO A 141 -7.11 -10.19 -12.13
N ALA A 142 -7.09 -11.07 -13.13
CA ALA A 142 -5.89 -11.34 -13.93
C ALA A 142 -5.42 -10.10 -14.72
N ALA A 143 -6.37 -9.30 -15.24
CA ALA A 143 -6.06 -8.05 -15.93
C ALA A 143 -5.51 -6.99 -14.96
N VAL A 144 -6.03 -6.90 -13.74
CA VAL A 144 -5.45 -6.05 -12.68
C VAL A 144 -4.01 -6.48 -12.38
N THR A 145 -3.77 -7.78 -12.20
CA THR A 145 -2.41 -8.30 -11.99
C THR A 145 -1.48 -7.94 -13.16
N ALA A 146 -1.94 -8.07 -14.42
CA ALA A 146 -1.14 -7.67 -15.59
C ALA A 146 -0.78 -6.17 -15.53
N LYS A 147 -1.73 -5.29 -15.13
CA LYS A 147 -1.46 -3.86 -14.97
C LYS A 147 -0.43 -3.58 -13.86
N LEU A 148 -0.44 -4.35 -12.78
CA LEU A 148 0.60 -4.25 -11.75
C LEU A 148 1.98 -4.63 -12.31
N ARG A 149 2.07 -5.64 -13.18
CA ARG A 149 3.32 -5.99 -13.90
C ARG A 149 3.81 -4.83 -14.78
N GLU A 150 2.91 -4.18 -15.52
CA GLU A 150 3.24 -2.97 -16.29
C GLU A 150 3.69 -1.79 -15.42
N MET A 151 3.24 -1.73 -14.17
CA MET A 151 3.68 -0.76 -13.17
C MET A 151 4.98 -1.19 -12.48
N GLY A 152 5.58 -2.33 -12.87
CA GLY A 152 6.84 -2.85 -12.39
C GLY A 152 6.75 -3.61 -11.06
N ASP A 153 5.56 -3.99 -10.62
CA ASP A 153 5.39 -4.90 -9.49
C ASP A 153 5.27 -6.34 -9.98
N THR A 154 6.30 -7.13 -9.74
CA THR A 154 6.40 -8.53 -10.20
C THR A 154 5.88 -9.54 -9.18
N VAL A 155 5.51 -9.10 -7.98
CA VAL A 155 5.13 -9.96 -6.85
C VAL A 155 3.62 -9.95 -6.60
N THR A 156 3.04 -8.75 -6.41
CA THR A 156 1.62 -8.60 -6.05
C THR A 156 0.70 -9.23 -7.09
N ARG A 157 -0.27 -10.00 -6.63
CA ARG A 157 -1.26 -10.63 -7.51
C ARG A 157 -2.66 -10.56 -6.91
N LEU A 158 -3.64 -10.29 -7.76
CA LEU A 158 -5.06 -10.39 -7.49
C LEU A 158 -5.61 -11.57 -8.30
N ASP A 159 -6.33 -12.46 -7.65
CA ASP A 159 -6.86 -13.69 -8.26
C ASP A 159 -8.37 -13.81 -8.10
N ARG A 160 -8.95 -13.18 -7.08
CA ARG A 160 -10.36 -13.30 -6.71
C ARG A 160 -10.98 -11.91 -6.53
N TYR A 161 -12.29 -11.89 -6.50
CA TYR A 161 -13.10 -10.71 -6.12
C TYR A 161 -13.33 -10.69 -4.61
N GLU A 162 -13.79 -9.54 -4.08
CA GLU A 162 -14.37 -9.47 -2.74
C GLU A 162 -15.69 -10.29 -2.72
N PRO A 163 -16.00 -11.05 -1.66
CA PRO A 163 -15.22 -11.17 -0.42
C PRO A 163 -14.16 -12.30 -0.44
N ASP A 164 -14.08 -13.11 -1.48
CA ASP A 164 -13.29 -14.36 -1.54
C ASP A 164 -11.78 -14.14 -1.47
N LEU A 165 -11.29 -12.93 -1.83
CA LEU A 165 -9.86 -12.60 -1.70
C LEU A 165 -9.38 -12.56 -0.22
N GLY A 166 -10.30 -12.58 0.75
CA GLY A 166 -9.99 -12.74 2.16
C GLY A 166 -9.64 -14.18 2.57
N LEU A 167 -9.96 -15.17 1.72
CA LEU A 167 -9.74 -16.60 1.97
C LEU A 167 -8.31 -17.03 1.63
N VAL A 168 -7.31 -16.44 2.27
CA VAL A 168 -5.90 -16.83 2.06
C VAL A 168 -5.47 -17.79 3.16
N LEU A 169 -5.37 -19.06 2.79
CA LEU A 169 -4.84 -20.13 3.63
C LEU A 169 -3.30 -20.11 3.66
N SER A 170 -2.72 -20.84 4.61
CA SER A 170 -1.27 -21.02 4.66
C SER A 170 -0.75 -21.59 3.34
N ALA A 171 0.34 -21.02 2.81
CA ALA A 171 0.95 -21.35 1.52
C ALA A 171 0.12 -21.02 0.26
N ASP A 172 -1.08 -20.44 0.38
CA ASP A 172 -1.81 -19.91 -0.78
C ASP A 172 -1.21 -18.56 -1.22
N LEU A 173 -0.72 -18.49 -2.45
CA LEU A 173 -0.14 -17.27 -3.00
C LEU A 173 -1.18 -16.36 -3.69
N ARG A 174 -2.44 -16.80 -3.81
CA ARG A 174 -3.49 -15.97 -4.41
C ARG A 174 -3.80 -14.78 -3.50
N ASP A 175 -4.01 -13.63 -4.10
CA ASP A 175 -4.35 -12.37 -3.43
C ASP A 175 -3.32 -11.92 -2.40
N THR A 176 -2.04 -12.17 -2.70
CA THR A 176 -0.91 -11.82 -1.83
C THR A 176 0.00 -10.77 -2.44
N THR A 177 0.78 -10.15 -1.58
CA THR A 177 1.92 -9.29 -1.89
C THR A 177 3.05 -9.57 -0.90
N SER A 178 4.21 -8.95 -1.10
CA SER A 178 5.21 -8.81 -0.05
C SER A 178 5.29 -7.36 0.45
N PRO A 179 5.69 -7.12 1.72
CA PRO A 179 5.89 -5.77 2.24
C PRO A 179 6.78 -4.91 1.35
N LEU A 180 7.88 -5.46 0.84
CA LEU A 180 8.81 -4.76 -0.04
C LEU A 180 8.17 -4.40 -1.38
N ALA A 181 7.47 -5.35 -2.03
CA ALA A 181 6.82 -5.09 -3.30
C ALA A 181 5.76 -3.98 -3.19
N MET A 182 4.94 -4.03 -2.15
CA MET A 182 3.94 -2.99 -1.90
C MET A 182 4.58 -1.64 -1.59
N ALA A 183 5.63 -1.59 -0.77
CA ALA A 183 6.33 -0.34 -0.48
C ALA A 183 6.94 0.28 -1.74
N GLN A 184 7.56 -0.53 -2.59
CA GLN A 184 8.10 -0.10 -3.88
C GLN A 184 7.02 0.39 -4.84
N LEU A 185 5.87 -0.29 -4.91
CA LEU A 185 4.74 0.15 -5.71
C LEU A 185 4.22 1.52 -5.22
N VAL A 186 4.02 1.67 -3.90
CA VAL A 186 3.58 2.94 -3.30
C VAL A 186 4.57 4.06 -3.62
N ARG A 187 5.88 3.83 -3.52
CA ARG A 187 6.90 4.82 -3.93
C ARG A 187 6.69 5.27 -5.38
N ARG A 188 6.52 4.33 -6.31
CA ARG A 188 6.35 4.64 -7.74
C ARG A 188 5.10 5.45 -8.02
N ILE A 189 3.98 5.16 -7.35
CA ILE A 189 2.70 5.86 -7.57
C ILE A 189 2.57 7.18 -6.83
N THR A 190 3.35 7.41 -5.75
CA THR A 190 3.23 8.62 -4.92
C THR A 190 4.38 9.61 -5.10
N THR A 191 5.57 9.16 -5.46
CA THR A 191 6.76 10.01 -5.63
C THR A 191 7.46 9.84 -6.98
N GLY A 192 7.08 8.80 -7.74
CA GLY A 192 7.61 8.53 -9.08
C GLY A 192 6.75 9.15 -10.18
N ASP A 193 6.94 8.67 -11.41
CA ASP A 193 6.34 9.17 -12.65
C ASP A 193 5.23 8.25 -13.23
N LEU A 194 4.82 7.20 -12.50
CA LEU A 194 3.77 6.29 -12.95
C LEU A 194 2.39 6.95 -13.10
N LEU A 195 2.14 8.03 -12.35
CA LEU A 195 0.94 8.83 -12.42
C LEU A 195 1.29 10.28 -12.79
N LYS A 196 0.44 10.92 -13.60
CA LYS A 196 0.51 12.38 -13.80
C LYS A 196 0.30 13.10 -12.46
N SER A 197 0.79 14.34 -12.35
CA SER A 197 0.71 15.12 -11.09
C SER A 197 -0.70 15.17 -10.51
N GLY A 198 -1.71 15.51 -11.31
CA GLY A 198 -3.10 15.60 -10.86
C GLY A 198 -3.65 14.27 -10.32
N SER A 199 -3.37 13.14 -10.99
CA SER A 199 -3.79 11.81 -10.53
C SER A 199 -3.07 11.42 -9.24
N ARG A 200 -1.79 11.74 -9.12
CA ARG A 200 -1.01 11.51 -7.89
C ARG A 200 -1.51 12.35 -6.73
N GLU A 201 -1.85 13.62 -6.95
CA GLU A 201 -2.43 14.50 -5.94
C GLU A 201 -3.79 13.99 -5.45
N HIS A 202 -4.67 13.55 -6.36
CA HIS A 202 -5.94 12.92 -6.00
C HIS A 202 -5.72 11.67 -5.16
N LEU A 203 -4.81 10.77 -5.57
CA LEU A 203 -4.51 9.56 -4.82
C LEU A 203 -4.03 9.88 -3.40
N LEU A 204 -3.07 10.80 -3.28
CA LEU A 204 -2.54 11.22 -1.97
C LEU A 204 -3.62 11.86 -1.09
N LEU A 205 -4.51 12.68 -1.65
CA LEU A 205 -5.63 13.26 -0.93
C LEU A 205 -6.58 12.17 -0.42
N TRP A 206 -6.97 11.22 -1.27
CA TRP A 206 -7.84 10.11 -0.85
C TRP A 206 -7.17 9.20 0.19
N MET A 207 -5.86 8.96 0.09
CA MET A 207 -5.11 8.25 1.13
C MET A 207 -5.12 9.00 2.47
N GLN A 208 -4.99 10.33 2.47
CA GLN A 208 -5.06 11.16 3.68
C GLN A 208 -6.46 11.17 4.30
N ASN A 209 -7.50 11.13 3.46
CA ASN A 209 -8.91 11.09 3.88
C ASN A 209 -9.38 9.69 4.28
N THR A 210 -8.51 8.67 4.26
CA THR A 210 -8.90 7.31 4.66
C THR A 210 -9.53 7.30 6.04
N GLY A 211 -10.81 6.89 6.11
CA GLY A 211 -11.60 6.83 7.34
C GLY A 211 -11.45 5.52 8.13
N THR A 212 -10.63 4.57 7.65
CA THR A 212 -10.46 3.25 8.28
C THR A 212 -9.14 3.15 9.04
N GLY A 213 -9.11 2.33 10.13
CA GLY A 213 -7.90 1.99 10.89
C GLY A 213 -7.23 3.13 11.64
N PRO A 214 -7.95 4.03 12.34
CA PRO A 214 -7.34 5.13 13.08
C PRO A 214 -6.40 4.65 14.20
N ASN A 215 -6.57 3.41 14.65
CA ASN A 215 -5.78 2.80 15.72
C ASN A 215 -4.55 2.01 15.23
N ARG A 216 -4.28 2.01 13.90
CA ARG A 216 -3.16 1.26 13.30
C ARG A 216 -1.92 2.15 13.16
N LEU A 217 -1.24 2.15 12.02
CA LEU A 217 -0.01 2.91 11.82
C LEU A 217 -0.11 4.36 12.28
N ARG A 218 -1.21 5.05 11.95
CA ARG A 218 -1.43 6.46 12.35
C ARG A 218 -1.36 6.67 13.86
N ALA A 219 -1.86 5.72 14.67
CA ALA A 219 -1.83 5.85 16.13
C ALA A 219 -0.41 5.78 16.73
N GLY A 220 0.56 5.29 15.96
CA GLY A 220 1.96 5.20 16.37
C GLY A 220 2.85 6.31 15.79
N LEU A 221 2.40 6.99 14.74
CA LEU A 221 3.13 8.08 14.12
C LEU A 221 2.89 9.41 14.87
N PRO A 222 3.86 10.34 14.84
CA PRO A 222 3.65 11.69 15.39
C PRO A 222 2.45 12.36 14.71
N SER A 223 1.61 13.01 15.51
CA SER A 223 0.35 13.61 15.04
C SER A 223 0.54 14.74 14.02
N GLU A 224 1.69 15.40 14.06
CA GLU A 224 2.10 16.46 13.13
C GLU A 224 2.57 15.92 11.76
N TRP A 225 2.80 14.62 11.65
CA TRP A 225 3.17 14.00 10.37
C TRP A 225 1.92 13.75 9.53
N ARG A 226 1.77 14.51 8.46
CA ARG A 226 0.71 14.26 7.50
C ARG A 226 0.86 12.83 6.94
N THR A 227 -0.17 11.99 7.09
CA THR A 227 -0.12 10.57 6.73
C THR A 227 -1.33 10.19 5.90
N GLY A 228 -1.08 9.55 4.75
CA GLY A 228 -2.09 8.86 3.95
C GLY A 228 -1.91 7.36 4.05
N ASN A 229 -3.01 6.59 4.13
CA ASN A 229 -2.90 5.14 4.25
C ASN A 229 -4.02 4.36 3.54
N LYS A 230 -3.85 3.04 3.46
CA LYS A 230 -4.90 2.08 3.09
C LYS A 230 -4.82 0.86 3.98
N THR A 231 -5.92 0.55 4.67
CA THR A 231 -6.01 -0.62 5.54
C THR A 231 -6.45 -1.87 4.81
N GLY A 232 -6.11 -3.03 5.38
CA GLY A 232 -6.64 -4.33 5.01
C GLY A 232 -7.03 -5.13 6.26
N THR A 233 -8.18 -5.81 6.22
CA THR A 233 -8.66 -6.63 7.33
C THR A 233 -9.24 -7.93 6.77
N GLY A 234 -8.77 -9.06 7.28
CA GLY A 234 -9.29 -10.38 6.99
C GLY A 234 -9.78 -11.06 8.26
N ARG A 235 -11.01 -11.57 8.24
CA ARG A 235 -11.66 -12.27 9.36
C ARG A 235 -12.58 -13.35 8.80
N THR A 236 -12.00 -14.26 8.04
CA THR A 236 -12.76 -15.34 7.43
C THR A 236 -12.59 -16.60 8.25
N GLU A 237 -13.69 -17.22 8.66
CA GLU A 237 -13.68 -18.49 9.38
C GLU A 237 -12.89 -19.55 8.60
N GLY A 238 -12.10 -20.34 9.31
CA GLY A 238 -11.17 -21.30 8.71
C GLY A 238 -9.82 -20.69 8.29
N THR A 239 -9.63 -19.37 8.50
CA THR A 239 -8.33 -18.68 8.33
C THR A 239 -7.91 -18.01 9.62
N THR A 240 -6.73 -17.36 9.63
CA THR A 240 -6.28 -16.50 10.72
C THR A 240 -6.63 -15.05 10.45
N ASN A 241 -6.79 -14.23 11.50
CA ASN A 241 -7.09 -12.81 11.33
C ASN A 241 -5.91 -12.06 10.72
N LYS A 242 -6.21 -11.20 9.75
CA LYS A 242 -5.26 -10.30 9.12
C LYS A 242 -5.56 -8.86 9.52
N CYS A 243 -4.52 -8.14 9.90
CA CYS A 243 -4.58 -6.71 10.22
C CYS A 243 -3.44 -6.01 9.49
N ASN A 244 -3.75 -5.32 8.41
CA ASN A 244 -2.76 -4.72 7.51
C ASN A 244 -2.96 -3.21 7.43
N ASP A 245 -1.86 -2.49 7.16
CA ASP A 245 -1.92 -1.07 6.84
C ASP A 245 -0.72 -0.67 5.98
N VAL A 246 -0.96 0.10 4.94
CA VAL A 246 0.06 0.61 4.03
C VAL A 246 -0.04 2.13 4.01
N ALA A 247 1.03 2.82 4.34
CA ALA A 247 1.03 4.27 4.51
C ALA A 247 2.20 4.94 3.80
N ILE A 248 1.97 6.19 3.40
CA ILE A 248 3.01 7.19 3.17
C ILE A 248 2.85 8.29 4.20
N THR A 249 3.94 8.69 4.86
CA THR A 249 3.95 9.76 5.85
C THR A 249 5.01 10.79 5.51
N PHE A 250 4.73 12.04 5.88
CA PHE A 250 5.52 13.23 5.52
C PHE A 250 6.08 13.86 6.79
N PRO A 251 7.25 13.42 7.29
CA PRO A 251 7.90 14.06 8.42
C PRO A 251 8.29 15.50 8.07
N PRO A 252 8.10 16.49 8.97
CA PRO A 252 8.49 17.87 8.69
C PRO A 252 9.99 17.99 8.36
N GLY A 253 10.31 18.64 7.25
CA GLY A 253 11.69 18.91 6.83
C GLY A 253 12.47 17.68 6.34
N MET A 254 11.83 16.53 6.19
CA MET A 254 12.46 15.28 5.75
C MET A 254 11.73 14.70 4.53
N PRO A 255 12.40 13.85 3.73
CA PRO A 255 11.73 13.08 2.68
C PRO A 255 10.59 12.22 3.24
N PRO A 256 9.52 11.99 2.45
CA PRO A 256 8.48 11.05 2.84
C PRO A 256 9.03 9.65 3.06
N ILE A 257 8.42 8.92 3.99
CA ILE A 257 8.68 7.49 4.17
C ILE A 257 7.43 6.67 3.90
N ILE A 258 7.62 5.47 3.40
CA ILE A 258 6.56 4.51 3.15
C ILE A 258 6.67 3.38 4.17
N ILE A 259 5.51 2.94 4.66
CA ILE A 259 5.39 1.86 5.63
C ILE A 259 4.40 0.86 5.05
N ALA A 260 4.83 -0.36 4.73
CA ALA A 260 3.95 -1.45 4.37
C ALA A 260 3.97 -2.49 5.49
N ALA A 261 2.86 -2.67 6.19
CA ALA A 261 2.75 -3.54 7.37
C ALA A 261 1.61 -4.56 7.20
N TYR A 262 1.96 -5.84 7.34
CA TYR A 262 1.07 -6.99 7.18
C TYR A 262 1.20 -7.87 8.41
N PHE A 263 0.13 -7.95 9.19
CA PHE A 263 0.08 -8.77 10.39
C PHE A 263 -0.93 -9.90 10.25
N ASP A 264 -0.43 -11.12 10.39
CA ASP A 264 -1.22 -12.33 10.53
C ASP A 264 -1.17 -12.75 12.00
N SER A 265 -2.32 -12.77 12.67
CA SER A 265 -2.37 -13.05 14.09
C SER A 265 -2.06 -14.50 14.47
N GLY A 266 -2.09 -15.42 13.49
CA GLY A 266 -1.97 -16.85 13.73
C GLY A 266 -3.20 -17.49 14.38
N GLU A 267 -4.26 -16.74 14.62
CA GLU A 267 -5.51 -17.18 15.24
C GLU A 267 -6.73 -16.58 14.54
N TYR A 268 -7.90 -17.18 14.75
CA TYR A 268 -9.17 -16.62 14.31
C TYR A 268 -9.96 -16.06 15.48
N THR A 269 -10.47 -14.85 15.32
CA THR A 269 -11.48 -14.22 16.19
C THR A 269 -12.55 -13.56 15.33
N ALA A 270 -13.81 -13.62 15.77
CA ALA A 270 -14.94 -13.07 15.01
C ALA A 270 -14.90 -11.54 14.85
N GLN A 271 -14.10 -10.85 15.66
CA GLN A 271 -13.93 -9.39 15.64
C GLN A 271 -12.45 -9.03 15.49
N THR A 272 -12.19 -7.79 15.06
CA THR A 272 -10.84 -7.24 15.10
C THR A 272 -10.45 -6.95 16.55
N GLU A 273 -9.43 -7.62 17.02
CA GLU A 273 -8.92 -7.43 18.38
C GLU A 273 -8.08 -6.15 18.44
N ARG A 274 -8.30 -5.35 19.51
CA ARG A 274 -7.51 -4.14 19.76
C ARG A 274 -6.00 -4.44 19.81
N ARG A 275 -5.62 -5.62 20.34
CA ARG A 275 -4.22 -6.06 20.41
C ARG A 275 -3.58 -6.19 19.03
N HIS A 276 -4.32 -6.61 17.99
CA HIS A 276 -3.81 -6.70 16.61
C HIS A 276 -3.57 -5.31 16.02
N GLU A 277 -4.44 -4.35 16.28
CA GLU A 277 -4.24 -2.96 15.87
C GLU A 277 -3.06 -2.30 16.61
N ASN A 278 -2.87 -2.63 17.90
CA ASN A 278 -1.76 -2.14 18.71
C ASN A 278 -0.39 -2.58 18.16
N VAL A 279 -0.29 -3.78 17.55
CA VAL A 279 0.94 -4.20 16.84
C VAL A 279 1.28 -3.21 15.74
N LEU A 280 0.29 -2.81 14.92
CA LEU A 280 0.53 -1.84 13.85
C LEU A 280 0.81 -0.43 14.38
N ALA A 281 0.20 -0.03 15.49
CA ALA A 281 0.54 1.22 16.16
C ALA A 281 2.01 1.22 16.63
N GLU A 282 2.50 0.08 17.16
CA GLU A 282 3.93 -0.05 17.53
C GLU A 282 4.84 -0.02 16.30
N VAL A 283 4.43 -0.64 15.18
CA VAL A 283 5.15 -0.50 13.89
C VAL A 283 5.25 0.98 13.48
N GLY A 284 4.18 1.77 13.67
CA GLY A 284 4.20 3.22 13.41
C GLY A 284 5.23 3.95 14.28
N ARG A 285 5.31 3.63 15.58
CA ARG A 285 6.31 4.20 16.50
C ARG A 285 7.74 3.85 16.09
N ILE A 286 7.97 2.58 15.72
CA ILE A 286 9.28 2.11 15.24
C ILE A 286 9.66 2.83 13.93
N ALA A 287 8.71 3.01 13.02
CA ALA A 287 8.93 3.73 11.77
C ALA A 287 9.32 5.19 12.00
N ALA A 288 8.66 5.87 12.97
CA ALA A 288 9.01 7.23 13.34
C ALA A 288 10.45 7.34 13.90
N GLN A 289 10.86 6.40 14.76
CA GLN A 289 12.23 6.34 15.28
C GLN A 289 13.24 6.05 14.18
N TRP A 290 12.92 5.15 13.26
CA TRP A 290 13.80 4.83 12.12
C TRP A 290 13.97 6.02 11.18
N ALA A 291 12.93 6.81 10.95
CA ALA A 291 12.98 7.96 10.06
C ALA A 291 13.96 9.04 10.53
N VAL A 292 14.08 9.25 11.85
CA VAL A 292 14.91 10.32 12.45
C VAL A 292 16.29 9.83 12.93
N SER A 293 16.62 8.55 12.73
CA SER A 293 17.92 7.97 13.09
C SER A 293 18.93 8.00 11.92
#